data_3f6f5bc6aedf4ac87beec8ffe9ad2fe8
#
_entry.id   3f6f5bc6aedf4ac87beec8ffe9ad2fe8
#
_cell.length_a   1.000
_cell.length_b   1.000
_cell.length_c   1.000
_cell.angle_alpha   90.00
_cell.angle_beta   90.00
_cell.angle_gamma   90.00
#
_symmetry.space_group_name_H-M   'P 1'
#
loop_
_entity.id
_entity.type
_entity.pdbx_description
1 polymer ?
#
loop_
_entity_poly.entity_id
_entity_poly.type
_entity_poly.pdbx_seq_one_letter_code
_entity_poly.pdbx_strand_id
1 'polypeptide(L)'
;MIPSSLRRLFCLSLLVPMQALAGNTSASSQPALSQELAGRIETLKKKAISDLVFVEGGRFQMGDFGPIHSEEKLPYTSQPENKPLHWVELDSFSLSRHKVTYEDFDVFTDANNKLRIAMAPNDKPYREVPNVPAGLNWPEAKAYCKWLGKLTGLPFDLPTEAQWEYSARNRGQMVLWPTDNGMWEEGRNIAAYDQRKELLPTVKFFSPVTVPLAIFPPSPLGLYDMTGNGSDWVEDWFSEKYYEVSPEKNPRGPVRGKTKVFRGVESDRETGLTFYRQHTEPQKKIRYRDSGEVFTDRWPNIGARCAVQSGRAESP
;
A
#
# COMPACT_ATOMS: atom_id res chain seq x y z
N MET A 1 -36.38 -1.10 89.05
CA MET A 1 -37.43 -2.05 89.42
C MET A 1 -37.70 -2.91 88.18
N ILE A 2 -37.37 -4.19 88.24
CA ILE A 2 -37.63 -5.29 87.26
C ILE A 2 -39.10 -5.71 87.47
N PRO A 3 -39.85 -6.34 86.56
CA PRO A 3 -39.49 -7.60 85.93
C PRO A 3 -39.90 -7.78 84.45
N SER A 4 -39.16 -8.59 83.65
CA SER A 4 -39.35 -10.00 83.16
C SER A 4 -40.61 -10.31 82.38
N SER A 5 -40.42 -10.79 81.18
CA SER A 5 -40.97 -12.09 80.73
C SER A 5 -40.44 -12.54 79.34
N LEU A 6 -39.87 -13.75 79.32
CA LEU A 6 -39.53 -14.60 78.17
C LEU A 6 -40.75 -14.86 77.30
N ARG A 7 -40.58 -14.77 75.98
CA ARG A 7 -41.32 -15.59 75.01
C ARG A 7 -40.36 -16.15 73.93
N ARG A 8 -40.17 -17.42 73.97
CA ARG A 8 -39.48 -18.20 72.89
C ARG A 8 -40.38 -18.21 71.68
N LEU A 9 -39.87 -17.78 70.53
CA LEU A 9 -40.47 -18.12 69.22
C LEU A 9 -39.52 -19.03 68.47
N PHE A 10 -40.02 -20.19 68.13
CA PHE A 10 -39.40 -21.14 67.22
C PHE A 10 -39.34 -20.54 65.83
N CYS A 11 -38.12 -20.39 65.29
CA CYS A 11 -37.95 -20.12 63.88
C CYS A 11 -37.72 -21.43 63.15
N LEU A 12 -38.68 -21.82 62.35
CA LEU A 12 -38.58 -22.90 61.36
C LEU A 12 -37.65 -22.41 60.23
N SER A 13 -36.49 -23.01 60.08
CA SER A 13 -35.60 -22.80 58.96
C SER A 13 -36.10 -23.54 57.71
N LEU A 14 -36.64 -22.79 56.76
CA LEU A 14 -36.93 -23.27 55.43
C LEU A 14 -35.62 -23.28 54.62
N LEU A 15 -35.08 -24.46 54.35
CA LEU A 15 -34.00 -24.69 53.39
C LEU A 15 -34.60 -24.52 51.96
N VAL A 16 -34.21 -23.44 51.28
CA VAL A 16 -34.45 -23.26 49.86
C VAL A 16 -33.27 -23.84 49.10
N PRO A 17 -33.42 -24.75 48.19
CA PRO A 17 -32.31 -25.24 47.36
C PRO A 17 -31.84 -24.14 46.41
N MET A 18 -30.58 -23.75 46.54
CA MET A 18 -29.89 -22.86 45.60
C MET A 18 -29.68 -23.59 44.27
N GLN A 19 -30.57 -23.33 43.32
CA GLN A 19 -30.33 -23.76 41.92
C GLN A 19 -29.21 -22.93 41.34
N ALA A 20 -28.09 -23.60 41.02
CA ALA A 20 -26.97 -23.03 40.28
C ALA A 20 -27.46 -22.63 38.86
N LEU A 21 -27.60 -21.34 38.62
CA LEU A 21 -27.71 -20.79 37.27
C LEU A 21 -26.38 -21.05 36.57
N ALA A 22 -26.36 -22.09 35.72
CA ALA A 22 -25.29 -22.29 34.75
C ALA A 22 -25.36 -21.09 33.77
N GLY A 23 -24.45 -20.14 33.94
CA GLY A 23 -24.26 -19.07 33.00
C GLY A 23 -23.80 -19.63 31.68
N ASN A 24 -24.68 -19.68 30.69
CA ASN A 24 -24.32 -19.85 29.30
C ASN A 24 -23.47 -18.64 28.89
N THR A 25 -22.16 -18.75 28.96
CA THR A 25 -21.26 -17.86 28.21
C THR A 25 -21.46 -18.19 26.74
N SER A 26 -22.35 -17.47 26.08
CA SER A 26 -22.41 -17.43 24.63
C SER A 26 -21.09 -16.87 24.14
N ALA A 27 -20.16 -17.76 23.76
CA ALA A 27 -19.06 -17.39 22.90
C ALA A 27 -19.65 -16.70 21.67
N SER A 28 -19.33 -15.43 21.45
CA SER A 28 -19.68 -14.71 20.25
C SER A 28 -18.98 -15.39 19.08
N SER A 29 -19.64 -16.36 18.46
CA SER A 29 -19.21 -16.96 17.19
C SER A 29 -19.25 -15.85 16.15
N GLN A 30 -18.07 -15.39 15.69
CA GLN A 30 -18.02 -14.61 14.47
C GLN A 30 -18.77 -15.42 13.38
N PRO A 31 -19.62 -14.77 12.58
CA PRO A 31 -20.30 -15.49 11.50
C PRO A 31 -19.25 -16.14 10.61
N ALA A 32 -19.42 -17.43 10.31
CA ALA A 32 -18.52 -18.13 9.41
C ALA A 32 -18.49 -17.39 8.06
N LEU A 33 -17.27 -17.18 7.52
CA LEU A 33 -17.10 -16.63 6.18
C LEU A 33 -17.91 -17.46 5.20
N SER A 34 -18.58 -16.79 4.23
CA SER A 34 -19.24 -17.54 3.16
C SER A 34 -18.21 -18.36 2.40
N GLN A 35 -18.61 -19.53 1.89
CA GLN A 35 -17.72 -20.40 1.13
C GLN A 35 -17.09 -19.67 -0.07
N GLU A 36 -17.85 -18.78 -0.70
CA GLU A 36 -17.38 -17.92 -1.79
C GLU A 36 -16.26 -16.99 -1.34
N LEU A 37 -16.46 -16.28 -0.22
CA LEU A 37 -15.43 -15.35 0.29
C LEU A 37 -14.18 -16.10 0.74
N ALA A 38 -14.32 -17.28 1.35
CA ALA A 38 -13.18 -18.13 1.70
C ALA A 38 -12.39 -18.55 0.46
N GLY A 39 -13.06 -18.90 -0.65
CA GLY A 39 -12.42 -19.20 -1.93
C GLY A 39 -11.67 -18.00 -2.51
N ARG A 40 -12.26 -16.81 -2.46
CA ARG A 40 -11.60 -15.57 -2.91
C ARG A 40 -10.36 -15.24 -2.09
N ILE A 41 -10.41 -15.42 -0.77
CA ILE A 41 -9.27 -15.20 0.13
C ILE A 41 -8.14 -16.16 -0.21
N GLU A 42 -8.42 -17.45 -0.41
CA GLU A 42 -7.41 -18.44 -0.75
C GLU A 42 -6.78 -18.18 -2.13
N THR A 43 -7.58 -17.74 -3.10
CA THR A 43 -7.10 -17.32 -4.43
C THR A 43 -6.17 -16.12 -4.31
N LEU A 44 -6.56 -15.09 -3.55
CA LEU A 44 -5.72 -13.91 -3.34
C LEU A 44 -4.43 -14.25 -2.59
N LYS A 45 -4.49 -15.13 -1.60
CA LYS A 45 -3.31 -15.61 -0.87
C LYS A 45 -2.29 -16.26 -1.82
N LYS A 46 -2.74 -17.15 -2.69
CA LYS A 46 -1.89 -17.81 -3.70
C LYS A 46 -1.31 -16.78 -4.67
N LYS A 47 -2.14 -15.88 -5.18
CA LYS A 47 -1.71 -14.78 -6.05
C LYS A 47 -0.62 -13.94 -5.37
N ALA A 48 -0.84 -13.51 -4.12
CA ALA A 48 0.10 -12.66 -3.39
C ALA A 48 1.48 -13.32 -3.22
N ILE A 49 1.55 -14.63 -3.03
CA ILE A 49 2.81 -15.37 -2.92
C ILE A 49 3.47 -15.52 -4.29
N SER A 50 2.72 -15.96 -5.32
CA SER A 50 3.24 -16.16 -6.67
C SER A 50 3.67 -14.85 -7.36
N ASP A 51 3.16 -13.72 -6.88
CA ASP A 51 3.46 -12.39 -7.38
C ASP A 51 4.75 -11.77 -6.79
N LEU A 52 5.39 -12.46 -5.86
CA LEU A 52 6.62 -11.98 -5.25
C LEU A 52 7.81 -12.13 -6.19
N VAL A 53 8.51 -11.03 -6.39
CA VAL A 53 9.82 -10.98 -7.04
C VAL A 53 10.87 -10.84 -5.97
N PHE A 54 11.77 -11.81 -5.86
CA PHE A 54 12.91 -11.73 -4.96
C PHE A 54 13.91 -10.69 -5.47
N VAL A 55 14.28 -9.77 -4.62
CA VAL A 55 15.27 -8.72 -4.89
C VAL A 55 16.45 -8.95 -3.96
N GLU A 56 17.52 -9.47 -4.53
CA GLU A 56 18.78 -9.63 -3.80
C GLU A 56 19.28 -8.27 -3.34
N GLY A 57 19.62 -8.15 -2.06
CA GLY A 57 20.14 -6.95 -1.46
C GLY A 57 21.49 -6.51 -2.04
N GLY A 58 21.92 -5.33 -1.65
CA GLY A 58 23.17 -4.78 -2.11
C GLY A 58 23.30 -3.30 -1.81
N ARG A 59 24.40 -2.72 -2.24
CA ARG A 59 24.76 -1.33 -2.00
C ARG A 59 24.60 -0.51 -3.27
N PHE A 60 23.96 0.65 -3.16
CA PHE A 60 23.75 1.57 -4.29
C PHE A 60 23.78 3.03 -3.83
N GLN A 61 23.87 3.94 -4.78
CA GLN A 61 23.74 5.37 -4.52
C GLN A 61 22.29 5.79 -4.77
N MET A 62 21.57 6.16 -3.71
CA MET A 62 20.18 6.60 -3.74
C MET A 62 20.10 8.11 -3.96
N GLY A 63 19.12 8.55 -4.75
CA GLY A 63 18.88 9.96 -5.07
C GLY A 63 19.23 10.33 -6.50
N ASP A 64 19.23 11.64 -6.79
CA ASP A 64 19.55 12.18 -8.13
C ASP A 64 21.02 11.96 -8.49
N PHE A 65 21.24 11.01 -9.37
CA PHE A 65 22.58 10.61 -9.83
C PHE A 65 23.09 11.40 -11.04
N GLY A 66 22.40 12.47 -11.46
CA GLY A 66 22.84 13.36 -12.55
C GLY A 66 24.29 13.81 -12.45
N PRO A 67 24.78 14.27 -11.29
CA PRO A 67 26.16 14.74 -11.14
C PRO A 67 27.25 13.73 -11.53
N ILE A 68 26.96 12.44 -11.53
CA ILE A 68 27.91 11.40 -11.91
C ILE A 68 27.56 10.70 -13.22
N HIS A 69 26.34 10.85 -13.72
CA HIS A 69 25.82 10.12 -14.87
C HIS A 69 25.50 11.01 -16.09
N SER A 70 24.95 12.23 -15.90
CA SER A 70 24.64 13.12 -17.03
C SER A 70 25.91 13.61 -17.73
N GLU A 71 25.80 13.96 -18.99
CA GLU A 71 26.92 14.52 -19.78
C GLU A 71 27.44 15.81 -19.18
N GLU A 72 26.54 16.69 -18.77
CA GLU A 72 26.83 18.00 -18.18
C GLU A 72 27.28 17.92 -16.70
N LYS A 73 27.21 16.74 -16.07
CA LYS A 73 27.48 16.53 -14.63
C LYS A 73 26.55 17.35 -13.72
N LEU A 74 25.34 17.64 -14.21
CA LEU A 74 24.32 18.36 -13.48
C LEU A 74 23.22 17.41 -12.98
N PRO A 75 22.53 17.76 -11.89
CA PRO A 75 21.34 17.03 -11.44
C PRO A 75 20.26 16.97 -12.53
N TYR A 76 19.54 15.87 -12.61
CA TYR A 76 18.39 15.73 -13.51
C TYR A 76 17.16 16.52 -13.04
N THR A 77 17.09 16.84 -11.74
CA THR A 77 15.99 17.62 -11.18
C THR A 77 16.48 18.84 -10.40
N SER A 78 15.67 19.89 -10.36
CA SER A 78 15.89 21.05 -9.49
C SER A 78 15.51 20.76 -8.03
N GLN A 79 14.78 19.69 -7.77
CA GLN A 79 14.20 19.39 -6.45
C GLN A 79 15.30 19.07 -5.41
N PRO A 80 15.36 19.82 -4.28
CA PRO A 80 16.39 19.61 -3.27
C PRO A 80 16.20 18.29 -2.51
N GLU A 81 14.97 17.82 -2.36
CA GLU A 81 14.64 16.59 -1.62
C GLU A 81 15.15 15.31 -2.27
N ASN A 82 15.51 15.34 -3.58
CA ASN A 82 16.12 14.22 -4.29
C ASN A 82 17.65 14.15 -4.06
N LYS A 83 18.20 15.01 -3.21
CA LYS A 83 19.62 15.22 -2.95
C LYS A 83 19.92 15.24 -1.45
N PRO A 84 21.19 15.00 -1.06
CA PRO A 84 22.31 14.56 -1.89
C PRO A 84 22.19 13.12 -2.35
N LEU A 85 22.93 12.76 -3.39
CA LEU A 85 23.20 11.38 -3.74
C LEU A 85 24.01 10.75 -2.60
N HIS A 86 23.55 9.63 -2.04
CA HIS A 86 24.13 9.02 -0.85
C HIS A 86 24.12 7.49 -0.92
N TRP A 87 25.02 6.86 -0.19
CA TRP A 87 25.10 5.41 -0.16
C TRP A 87 24.00 4.79 0.71
N VAL A 88 23.41 3.74 0.17
CA VAL A 88 22.43 2.89 0.86
C VAL A 88 22.78 1.42 0.63
N GLU A 89 22.73 0.64 1.70
CA GLU A 89 22.85 -0.81 1.69
C GLU A 89 21.53 -1.44 2.14
N LEU A 90 21.00 -2.36 1.35
CA LEU A 90 19.76 -3.07 1.64
C LEU A 90 20.03 -4.55 1.85
N ASP A 91 19.39 -5.14 2.85
CA ASP A 91 19.22 -6.57 2.95
C ASP A 91 18.27 -7.03 1.82
N SER A 92 18.32 -8.33 1.46
CA SER A 92 17.42 -8.90 0.47
C SER A 92 15.96 -8.87 0.95
N PHE A 93 15.03 -8.69 0.03
CA PHE A 93 13.59 -8.64 0.28
C PHE A 93 12.83 -9.17 -0.95
N SER A 94 11.52 -9.29 -0.85
CA SER A 94 10.69 -9.53 -2.03
C SER A 94 9.71 -8.38 -2.24
N LEU A 95 9.36 -8.08 -3.48
CA LEU A 95 8.43 -7.03 -3.86
C LEU A 95 7.31 -7.61 -4.72
N SER A 96 6.07 -7.24 -4.48
CA SER A 96 4.96 -7.62 -5.36
C SER A 96 5.19 -7.07 -6.77
N ARG A 97 5.11 -7.96 -7.77
CA ARG A 97 5.34 -7.59 -9.18
C ARG A 97 4.29 -6.61 -9.70
N HIS A 98 3.06 -6.70 -9.17
CA HIS A 98 1.94 -5.83 -9.54
C HIS A 98 1.52 -4.92 -8.37
N LYS A 99 0.82 -3.84 -8.71
CA LYS A 99 0.08 -3.02 -7.74
C LYS A 99 -1.17 -3.76 -7.25
N VAL A 100 -1.68 -3.36 -6.11
CA VAL A 100 -2.98 -3.82 -5.57
C VAL A 100 -4.10 -3.31 -6.47
N THR A 101 -4.99 -4.20 -6.93
CA THR A 101 -6.19 -3.82 -7.69
C THR A 101 -7.39 -3.56 -6.78
N TYR A 102 -8.46 -2.97 -7.33
CA TYR A 102 -9.72 -2.82 -6.60
C TYR A 102 -10.32 -4.18 -6.21
N GLU A 103 -10.21 -5.19 -7.09
CA GLU A 103 -10.69 -6.55 -6.81
C GLU A 103 -9.94 -7.19 -5.64
N ASP A 104 -8.61 -7.04 -5.61
CA ASP A 104 -7.78 -7.53 -4.50
C ASP A 104 -8.13 -6.83 -3.19
N PHE A 105 -8.32 -5.51 -3.22
CA PHE A 105 -8.68 -4.73 -2.05
C PHE A 105 -10.10 -5.02 -1.55
N ASP A 106 -11.03 -5.36 -2.45
CA ASP A 106 -12.38 -5.78 -2.09
C ASP A 106 -12.40 -7.10 -1.29
N VAL A 107 -11.51 -8.04 -1.61
CA VAL A 107 -11.37 -9.26 -0.80
C VAL A 107 -10.96 -8.89 0.63
N PHE A 108 -10.04 -7.95 0.80
CA PHE A 108 -9.64 -7.45 2.11
C PHE A 108 -10.78 -6.77 2.87
N THR A 109 -11.54 -5.89 2.21
CA THR A 109 -12.66 -5.20 2.85
C THR A 109 -13.76 -6.17 3.26
N ASP A 110 -14.14 -7.10 2.36
CA ASP A 110 -15.15 -8.11 2.62
C ASP A 110 -14.73 -9.04 3.78
N ALA A 111 -13.46 -9.49 3.79
CA ALA A 111 -12.92 -10.35 4.85
C ALA A 111 -12.86 -9.68 6.23
N ASN A 112 -12.84 -8.36 6.28
CA ASN A 112 -12.77 -7.59 7.51
C ASN A 112 -14.06 -6.84 7.86
N ASN A 113 -15.17 -7.15 7.20
CA ASN A 113 -16.48 -6.48 7.35
C ASN A 113 -16.38 -4.94 7.21
N LYS A 114 -15.54 -4.50 6.26
CA LYS A 114 -15.38 -3.09 5.93
C LYS A 114 -16.15 -2.75 4.66
N LEU A 115 -16.56 -1.50 4.54
CA LEU A 115 -17.13 -1.00 3.29
C LEU A 115 -16.07 -1.00 2.20
N ARG A 116 -16.44 -1.44 1.01
CA ARG A 116 -15.61 -1.31 -0.19
C ARG A 116 -15.39 0.18 -0.49
N ILE A 117 -14.30 0.49 -1.14
CA ILE A 117 -14.00 1.88 -1.52
C ILE A 117 -15.14 2.40 -2.39
N ALA A 118 -15.80 3.45 -1.90
CA ALA A 118 -16.70 4.26 -2.70
C ALA A 118 -15.87 5.36 -3.37
N MET A 119 -15.92 5.41 -4.69
CA MET A 119 -15.28 6.46 -5.48
C MET A 119 -16.22 7.67 -5.60
N ALA A 120 -15.62 8.87 -5.71
CA ALA A 120 -16.37 10.04 -6.16
C ALA A 120 -17.03 9.74 -7.52
N PRO A 121 -18.17 10.37 -7.87
CA PRO A 121 -18.89 10.06 -9.10
C PRO A 121 -18.03 10.06 -10.36
N ASN A 122 -17.06 10.94 -10.39
CA ASN A 122 -16.13 11.10 -11.50
C ASN A 122 -15.07 9.98 -11.57
N ASP A 123 -14.68 9.41 -10.44
CA ASP A 123 -13.66 8.36 -10.34
C ASP A 123 -14.27 6.95 -10.36
N LYS A 124 -15.61 6.85 -10.27
CA LYS A 124 -16.32 5.58 -10.32
C LYS A 124 -15.95 4.71 -11.52
N PRO A 125 -15.79 5.24 -12.73
CA PRO A 125 -15.40 4.45 -13.88
C PRO A 125 -14.07 3.70 -13.74
N TYR A 126 -13.11 4.22 -12.98
CA TYR A 126 -11.84 3.49 -12.73
C TYR A 126 -12.07 2.19 -11.96
N ARG A 127 -13.03 2.20 -11.05
CA ARG A 127 -13.37 1.03 -10.26
C ARG A 127 -14.14 -0.04 -11.05
N GLU A 128 -14.79 0.36 -12.14
CA GLU A 128 -15.61 -0.54 -12.97
C GLU A 128 -14.79 -1.25 -14.07
N VAL A 129 -13.56 -0.81 -14.30
CA VAL A 129 -12.65 -1.46 -15.25
C VAL A 129 -11.82 -2.53 -14.52
N PRO A 130 -11.83 -3.79 -14.99
CA PRO A 130 -11.07 -4.86 -14.35
C PRO A 130 -9.56 -4.61 -14.35
N ASN A 131 -8.90 -5.13 -13.33
CA ASN A 131 -7.45 -5.12 -13.19
C ASN A 131 -6.82 -3.72 -13.13
N VAL A 132 -7.56 -2.69 -12.75
CA VAL A 132 -7.04 -1.33 -12.55
C VAL A 132 -6.46 -1.20 -11.13
N PRO A 133 -5.31 -0.51 -10.95
CA PRO A 133 -4.76 -0.22 -9.64
C PRO A 133 -5.76 0.49 -8.72
N ALA A 134 -5.88 0.05 -7.48
CA ALA A 134 -6.74 0.69 -6.51
C ALA A 134 -6.14 2.02 -6.02
N GLY A 135 -6.92 3.10 -6.08
CA GLY A 135 -6.62 4.35 -5.39
C GLY A 135 -6.80 4.16 -3.89
N LEU A 136 -5.71 4.22 -3.13
CA LEU A 136 -5.68 3.96 -1.69
C LEU A 136 -5.09 5.16 -0.95
N ASN A 137 -5.54 5.39 0.27
CA ASN A 137 -4.76 6.22 1.19
C ASN A 137 -3.68 5.36 1.88
N TRP A 138 -2.67 6.00 2.48
CA TRP A 138 -1.56 5.29 3.10
C TRP A 138 -1.99 4.28 4.18
N PRO A 139 -2.91 4.62 5.14
CA PRO A 139 -3.40 3.65 6.13
C PRO A 139 -4.08 2.43 5.53
N GLU A 140 -4.82 2.60 4.44
CA GLU A 140 -5.48 1.50 3.71
C GLU A 140 -4.46 0.57 3.07
N ALA A 141 -3.49 1.13 2.36
CA ALA A 141 -2.39 0.41 1.74
C ALA A 141 -1.59 -0.40 2.78
N LYS A 142 -1.22 0.25 3.89
CA LYS A 142 -0.51 -0.38 5.01
C LYS A 142 -1.33 -1.52 5.62
N ALA A 143 -2.62 -1.28 5.89
CA ALA A 143 -3.50 -2.29 6.49
C ALA A 143 -3.67 -3.51 5.59
N TYR A 144 -3.79 -3.30 4.28
CA TYR A 144 -3.87 -4.37 3.29
C TYR A 144 -2.61 -5.26 3.29
N CYS A 145 -1.43 -4.67 3.16
CA CYS A 145 -0.18 -5.44 3.18
C CYS A 145 0.01 -6.20 4.51
N LYS A 146 -0.29 -5.58 5.65
CA LYS A 146 -0.23 -6.26 6.95
C LYS A 146 -1.26 -7.39 7.08
N TRP A 147 -2.42 -7.27 6.45
CA TRP A 147 -3.42 -8.34 6.41
C TRP A 147 -2.95 -9.52 5.55
N LEU A 148 -2.33 -9.27 4.39
CA LEU A 148 -1.68 -10.33 3.62
C LEU A 148 -0.63 -11.07 4.46
N GLY A 149 0.13 -10.35 5.28
CA GLY A 149 1.09 -10.93 6.20
C GLY A 149 0.43 -11.92 7.18
N LYS A 150 -0.75 -11.58 7.71
CA LYS A 150 -1.51 -12.48 8.59
C LYS A 150 -2.03 -13.72 7.85
N LEU A 151 -2.44 -13.56 6.60
CA LEU A 151 -2.94 -14.67 5.78
C LEU A 151 -1.86 -15.65 5.36
N THR A 152 -0.69 -15.15 5.03
CA THR A 152 0.40 -15.93 4.43
C THR A 152 1.41 -16.44 5.45
N GLY A 153 1.50 -15.79 6.63
CA GLY A 153 2.56 -16.01 7.61
C GLY A 153 3.89 -15.32 7.24
N LEU A 154 3.93 -14.58 6.13
CA LEU A 154 5.11 -13.86 5.67
C LEU A 154 5.11 -12.41 6.20
N PRO A 155 6.28 -11.77 6.40
CA PRO A 155 6.34 -10.39 6.91
C PRO A 155 6.01 -9.35 5.85
N PHE A 156 4.80 -9.41 5.28
CA PHE A 156 4.28 -8.41 4.34
C PHE A 156 4.12 -7.04 4.99
N ASP A 157 4.56 -6.03 4.27
CA ASP A 157 4.45 -4.63 4.62
C ASP A 157 4.50 -3.74 3.36
N LEU A 158 4.40 -2.42 3.51
CA LEU A 158 4.80 -1.51 2.44
C LEU A 158 6.33 -1.56 2.24
N PRO A 159 6.83 -1.41 1.01
CA PRO A 159 8.25 -1.23 0.78
C PRO A 159 8.74 0.06 1.45
N THR A 160 10.00 0.11 1.87
CA THR A 160 10.63 1.39 2.18
C THR A 160 10.90 2.16 0.90
N GLU A 161 11.10 3.47 0.99
CA GLU A 161 11.46 4.31 -0.14
C GLU A 161 12.73 3.79 -0.84
N ALA A 162 13.73 3.40 -0.05
CA ALA A 162 14.97 2.84 -0.58
C ALA A 162 14.77 1.49 -1.29
N GLN A 163 13.93 0.60 -0.76
CA GLN A 163 13.58 -0.66 -1.43
C GLN A 163 12.88 -0.41 -2.76
N TRP A 164 11.97 0.56 -2.79
CA TRP A 164 11.26 0.92 -4.02
C TRP A 164 12.24 1.46 -5.08
N GLU A 165 13.10 2.43 -4.74
CA GLU A 165 14.08 3.02 -5.67
C GLU A 165 15.09 1.98 -6.15
N TYR A 166 15.63 1.17 -5.25
CA TYR A 166 16.57 0.09 -5.59
C TYR A 166 15.98 -0.87 -6.62
N SER A 167 14.71 -1.27 -6.42
CA SER A 167 13.98 -2.14 -7.35
C SER A 167 13.68 -1.47 -8.68
N ALA A 168 13.22 -0.21 -8.65
CA ALA A 168 12.95 0.59 -9.84
C ALA A 168 14.18 0.77 -10.73
N ARG A 169 15.36 0.74 -10.12
CA ARG A 169 16.67 0.87 -10.75
C ARG A 169 17.37 -0.48 -10.97
N ASN A 170 16.62 -1.57 -11.11
CA ASN A 170 17.17 -2.91 -11.36
C ASN A 170 18.35 -3.24 -10.44
N ARG A 171 18.13 -3.15 -9.13
CA ARG A 171 19.14 -3.30 -8.07
C ARG A 171 20.18 -2.15 -8.08
N GLY A 172 19.67 -0.92 -8.16
CA GLY A 172 20.45 0.31 -7.96
C GLY A 172 21.30 0.74 -9.14
N GLN A 173 21.04 0.26 -10.35
CA GLN A 173 21.67 0.77 -11.57
C GLN A 173 21.26 2.22 -11.85
N MET A 174 22.02 2.93 -12.67
CA MET A 174 21.71 4.31 -13.06
C MET A 174 20.71 4.33 -14.21
N VAL A 175 19.46 3.99 -13.90
CA VAL A 175 18.33 3.90 -14.83
C VAL A 175 17.38 5.05 -14.55
N LEU A 176 17.04 5.84 -15.56
CA LEU A 176 16.20 7.02 -15.41
C LEU A 176 14.72 6.65 -15.20
N TRP A 177 14.18 5.75 -16.02
CA TRP A 177 12.78 5.30 -15.90
C TRP A 177 12.69 3.80 -15.66
N PRO A 178 11.84 3.35 -14.71
CA PRO A 178 11.72 1.93 -14.35
C PRO A 178 10.87 1.16 -15.36
N THR A 179 11.30 1.14 -16.61
CA THR A 179 10.70 0.43 -17.73
C THR A 179 11.57 -0.77 -18.12
N ASP A 180 11.15 -1.52 -19.12
CA ASP A 180 11.87 -2.68 -19.62
C ASP A 180 13.27 -2.37 -20.17
N ASN A 181 13.46 -1.17 -20.71
CA ASN A 181 14.72 -0.72 -21.31
C ASN A 181 15.31 0.54 -20.67
N GLY A 182 14.70 1.05 -19.61
CA GLY A 182 15.15 2.25 -18.92
C GLY A 182 14.81 3.57 -19.63
N MET A 183 13.99 3.54 -20.67
CA MET A 183 13.57 4.70 -21.46
C MET A 183 12.08 4.95 -21.28
N TRP A 184 11.64 6.21 -21.45
CA TRP A 184 10.23 6.58 -21.49
C TRP A 184 9.77 6.62 -22.94
N GLU A 185 8.96 5.64 -23.35
CA GLU A 185 8.49 5.50 -24.73
C GLU A 185 6.95 5.34 -24.73
N GLU A 186 6.26 6.44 -24.96
CA GLU A 186 4.81 6.44 -25.05
C GLU A 186 4.32 5.53 -26.19
N GLY A 187 3.29 4.75 -25.92
CA GLY A 187 2.74 3.77 -26.83
C GLY A 187 3.45 2.40 -26.81
N ARG A 188 4.69 2.32 -26.29
CA ARG A 188 5.47 1.07 -26.25
C ARG A 188 5.65 0.51 -24.83
N ASN A 189 6.00 1.34 -23.85
CA ASN A 189 6.19 0.93 -22.46
C ASN A 189 5.50 1.84 -21.45
N ILE A 190 4.95 2.94 -21.93
CA ILE A 190 4.08 3.86 -21.18
C ILE A 190 2.82 4.09 -22.03
N ALA A 191 1.65 4.07 -21.41
CA ALA A 191 0.40 4.32 -22.10
C ALA A 191 0.33 5.76 -22.63
N ALA A 192 0.24 5.91 -23.96
CA ALA A 192 -0.06 7.19 -24.57
C ALA A 192 -1.48 7.66 -24.22
N TYR A 193 -1.74 8.95 -24.34
CA TYR A 193 -3.03 9.55 -23.99
C TYR A 193 -4.22 8.88 -24.70
N ASP A 194 -4.10 8.63 -26.01
CA ASP A 194 -5.20 8.01 -26.77
C ASP A 194 -5.39 6.54 -26.38
N GLN A 195 -4.31 5.79 -26.12
CA GLN A 195 -4.41 4.42 -25.59
C GLN A 195 -5.14 4.38 -24.25
N ARG A 196 -4.91 5.36 -23.35
CA ARG A 196 -5.63 5.43 -22.08
C ARG A 196 -7.12 5.61 -22.28
N LYS A 197 -7.54 6.41 -23.26
CA LYS A 197 -8.96 6.59 -23.61
C LYS A 197 -9.59 5.32 -24.14
N GLU A 198 -8.87 4.58 -24.98
CA GLU A 198 -9.33 3.29 -25.53
C GLU A 198 -9.50 2.24 -24.44
N LEU A 199 -8.54 2.18 -23.49
CA LEU A 199 -8.57 1.24 -22.37
C LEU A 199 -9.61 1.60 -21.29
N LEU A 200 -9.99 2.88 -21.21
CA LEU A 200 -10.91 3.43 -20.21
C LEU A 200 -12.04 4.23 -20.87
N PRO A 201 -12.84 3.63 -21.75
CA PRO A 201 -13.82 4.37 -22.56
C PRO A 201 -14.93 5.02 -21.74
N THR A 202 -15.18 4.55 -20.51
CA THR A 202 -16.19 5.09 -19.60
C THR A 202 -15.69 6.27 -18.78
N VAL A 203 -14.37 6.50 -18.74
CA VAL A 203 -13.76 7.61 -18.01
C VAL A 203 -13.90 8.89 -18.83
N LYS A 204 -14.74 9.83 -18.37
CA LYS A 204 -15.03 11.12 -19.05
C LYS A 204 -14.10 12.25 -18.64
N PHE A 205 -12.89 11.94 -18.17
CA PHE A 205 -11.95 12.95 -17.70
C PHE A 205 -11.03 13.48 -18.80
N PHE A 206 -10.46 14.67 -18.52
CA PHE A 206 -9.45 15.28 -19.36
C PHE A 206 -8.17 14.45 -19.48
N SER A 207 -7.91 13.56 -18.53
CA SER A 207 -6.79 12.63 -18.56
C SER A 207 -7.14 11.36 -17.77
N PRO A 208 -7.36 10.22 -18.43
CA PRO A 208 -7.41 8.93 -17.75
C PRO A 208 -6.05 8.65 -17.11
N VAL A 209 -6.04 8.40 -15.81
CA VAL A 209 -4.80 8.39 -15.02
C VAL A 209 -4.17 7.01 -15.00
N THR A 210 -4.92 6.00 -14.54
CA THR A 210 -4.45 4.62 -14.46
C THR A 210 -5.18 3.75 -15.47
N VAL A 211 -4.48 2.72 -15.98
CA VAL A 211 -4.99 1.74 -16.94
C VAL A 211 -4.89 0.34 -16.33
N PRO A 212 -5.49 -0.69 -16.93
CA PRO A 212 -5.28 -2.06 -16.46
C PRO A 212 -3.79 -2.42 -16.34
N LEU A 213 -3.46 -3.21 -15.30
CA LEU A 213 -2.09 -3.59 -14.99
C LEU A 213 -1.48 -4.48 -16.07
N ALA A 214 -0.16 -4.41 -16.21
CA ALA A 214 0.68 -5.32 -17.00
C ALA A 214 0.34 -5.34 -18.52
N ILE A 215 -0.13 -4.22 -19.05
CA ILE A 215 -0.33 -4.08 -20.50
C ILE A 215 0.98 -3.83 -21.27
N PHE A 216 2.05 -3.47 -20.57
CA PHE A 216 3.39 -3.26 -21.12
C PHE A 216 4.40 -4.25 -20.52
N PRO A 217 5.58 -4.40 -21.16
CA PRO A 217 6.62 -5.27 -20.65
C PRO A 217 7.08 -4.88 -19.23
N PRO A 218 7.45 -5.86 -18.41
CA PRO A 218 8.01 -5.59 -17.08
C PRO A 218 9.44 -5.05 -17.17
N SER A 219 9.91 -4.44 -16.08
CA SER A 219 11.32 -4.14 -15.90
C SER A 219 12.18 -5.43 -15.94
N PRO A 220 13.52 -5.33 -16.09
CA PRO A 220 14.40 -6.51 -16.07
C PRO A 220 14.30 -7.35 -14.79
N LEU A 221 13.84 -6.79 -13.67
CA LEU A 221 13.50 -7.55 -12.45
C LEU A 221 12.16 -8.27 -12.50
N GLY A 222 11.34 -8.07 -13.55
CA GLY A 222 10.00 -8.63 -13.64
C GLY A 222 8.92 -7.83 -12.91
N LEU A 223 9.17 -6.56 -12.60
CA LEU A 223 8.21 -5.63 -11.96
C LEU A 223 7.45 -4.85 -13.02
N TYR A 224 6.13 -4.80 -12.89
CA TYR A 224 5.24 -4.06 -13.79
C TYR A 224 4.85 -2.71 -13.19
N ASP A 225 4.55 -1.75 -14.05
CA ASP A 225 3.89 -0.49 -13.69
C ASP A 225 4.57 0.29 -12.56
N MET A 226 5.91 0.28 -12.51
CA MET A 226 6.67 1.06 -11.53
C MET A 226 6.60 2.57 -11.82
N THR A 227 6.29 2.95 -13.05
CA THR A 227 5.96 4.31 -13.50
C THR A 227 4.96 4.25 -14.65
N GLY A 228 4.36 5.37 -15.03
CA GLY A 228 3.43 5.44 -16.16
C GLY A 228 2.04 4.87 -15.88
N ASN A 229 1.78 4.33 -14.69
CA ASN A 229 0.48 3.77 -14.30
C ASN A 229 0.17 3.99 -12.82
N GLY A 230 0.23 5.25 -12.40
CA GLY A 230 0.02 5.65 -11.02
C GLY A 230 1.25 5.43 -10.13
N SER A 231 1.15 5.91 -8.91
CA SER A 231 2.20 5.90 -7.90
C SER A 231 1.99 4.80 -6.86
N ASP A 232 3.05 4.46 -6.14
CA ASP A 232 3.05 3.52 -5.01
C ASP A 232 3.35 4.25 -3.70
N TRP A 233 2.50 4.09 -2.70
CA TRP A 233 2.84 4.44 -1.32
C TRP A 233 4.01 3.62 -0.83
N VAL A 234 4.92 4.28 -0.12
CA VAL A 234 6.01 3.62 0.62
C VAL A 234 5.86 3.84 2.12
N GLU A 235 6.64 3.12 2.93
CA GLU A 235 6.55 3.19 4.40
C GLU A 235 6.96 4.54 4.97
N ASP A 236 7.85 5.24 4.30
CA ASP A 236 8.63 6.36 4.83
C ASP A 236 7.79 7.62 5.05
N TRP A 237 8.03 8.31 6.16
CA TRP A 237 7.65 9.69 6.31
C TRP A 237 8.55 10.57 5.45
N PHE A 238 8.00 11.66 4.92
CA PHE A 238 8.76 12.62 4.16
C PHE A 238 9.49 13.62 5.04
N SER A 239 10.73 13.91 4.68
CA SER A 239 11.49 15.08 5.10
C SER A 239 12.41 15.50 3.96
N GLU A 240 12.41 16.78 3.61
CA GLU A 240 13.23 17.34 2.54
C GLU A 240 14.71 17.03 2.73
N LYS A 241 15.21 17.12 3.97
CA LYS A 241 16.63 16.94 4.31
C LYS A 241 16.99 15.53 4.78
N TYR A 242 16.10 14.56 4.58
CA TYR A 242 16.37 13.21 5.10
C TYR A 242 17.62 12.60 4.48
N TYR A 243 17.87 12.82 3.19
CA TYR A 243 19.03 12.23 2.49
C TYR A 243 20.39 12.75 3.01
N GLU A 244 20.44 13.92 3.66
CA GLU A 244 21.64 14.45 4.32
C GLU A 244 22.05 13.64 5.57
N VAL A 245 21.09 12.95 6.20
CA VAL A 245 21.25 12.25 7.48
C VAL A 245 20.79 10.80 7.44
N SER A 246 20.44 10.28 6.26
CA SER A 246 19.98 8.91 6.08
C SER A 246 21.05 7.91 6.57
N PRO A 247 20.68 6.92 7.40
CA PRO A 247 21.60 5.83 7.68
C PRO A 247 21.87 5.05 6.39
N GLU A 248 23.08 4.53 6.25
CA GLU A 248 23.44 3.75 5.08
C GLU A 248 22.66 2.42 5.03
N LYS A 249 22.54 1.72 6.16
CA LYS A 249 21.93 0.40 6.20
C LYS A 249 20.42 0.46 6.42
N ASN A 250 19.65 -0.10 5.47
CA ASN A 250 18.19 -0.27 5.54
C ASN A 250 17.43 0.99 6.00
N PRO A 251 17.62 2.16 5.36
CA PRO A 251 16.92 3.39 5.75
C PRO A 251 15.40 3.22 5.63
N ARG A 252 14.68 3.86 6.56
CA ARG A 252 13.20 3.75 6.67
C ARG A 252 12.52 5.12 6.78
N GLY A 253 13.20 6.19 6.36
CA GLY A 253 12.72 7.54 6.53
C GLY A 253 12.78 8.05 7.98
N PRO A 254 12.35 9.28 8.23
CA PRO A 254 12.23 9.83 9.57
C PRO A 254 11.24 9.04 10.42
N VAL A 255 11.44 8.98 11.74
CA VAL A 255 10.55 8.29 12.69
C VAL A 255 9.12 8.86 12.66
N ARG A 256 8.99 10.16 12.32
CA ARG A 256 7.72 10.88 12.24
C ARG A 256 7.78 11.97 11.18
N GLY A 257 6.61 12.33 10.64
CA GLY A 257 6.47 13.41 9.67
C GLY A 257 5.03 13.87 9.56
N LYS A 258 4.76 14.80 8.66
CA LYS A 258 3.41 15.27 8.33
C LYS A 258 2.84 14.57 7.10
N THR A 259 3.71 14.24 6.17
CA THR A 259 3.36 13.63 4.87
C THR A 259 4.11 12.33 4.68
N LYS A 260 3.52 11.42 3.91
CA LYS A 260 4.12 10.14 3.50
C LYS A 260 4.65 10.25 2.09
N VAL A 261 5.75 9.55 1.83
CA VAL A 261 6.34 9.46 0.49
C VAL A 261 5.51 8.51 -0.38
N PHE A 262 5.39 8.85 -1.65
CA PHE A 262 4.97 7.95 -2.72
C PHE A 262 5.90 8.08 -3.92
N ARG A 263 5.99 7.06 -4.74
CA ARG A 263 6.96 6.95 -5.82
C ARG A 263 6.29 6.49 -7.12
N GLY A 264 6.90 6.84 -8.25
CA GLY A 264 6.30 6.63 -9.56
C GLY A 264 5.29 7.70 -9.91
N VAL A 265 4.68 7.59 -11.10
CA VAL A 265 3.74 8.58 -11.63
C VAL A 265 2.78 7.93 -12.62
N GLU A 266 1.69 8.60 -12.92
CA GLU A 266 0.73 8.14 -13.93
C GLU A 266 1.16 8.40 -15.38
N SER A 267 1.64 9.61 -15.70
CA SER A 267 1.87 10.00 -17.12
C SER A 267 2.88 11.11 -17.34
N ASP A 268 3.54 11.61 -16.29
CA ASP A 268 4.50 12.71 -16.41
C ASP A 268 5.93 12.18 -16.45
N ARG A 269 6.60 12.41 -17.57
CA ARG A 269 7.96 11.94 -17.82
C ARG A 269 8.98 12.49 -16.81
N GLU A 270 8.86 13.77 -16.43
CA GLU A 270 9.83 14.44 -15.56
C GLU A 270 9.72 13.96 -14.11
N THR A 271 8.51 13.71 -13.64
CA THR A 271 8.26 13.18 -12.29
C THR A 271 8.27 11.66 -12.23
N GLY A 272 8.31 10.98 -13.39
CA GLY A 272 8.40 9.52 -13.53
C GLY A 272 9.79 8.92 -13.34
N LEU A 273 10.79 9.74 -13.01
CA LEU A 273 12.17 9.32 -12.78
C LEU A 273 12.27 8.40 -11.55
N THR A 274 13.18 7.42 -11.62
CA THR A 274 13.37 6.41 -10.56
C THR A 274 13.70 6.98 -9.20
N PHE A 275 14.30 8.16 -9.12
CA PHE A 275 14.70 8.86 -7.90
C PHE A 275 13.80 10.03 -7.52
N TYR A 276 12.77 10.36 -8.33
CA TYR A 276 11.87 11.49 -8.03
C TYR A 276 10.98 11.17 -6.84
N ARG A 277 11.01 12.05 -5.83
CA ARG A 277 10.26 11.89 -4.58
C ARG A 277 9.00 12.76 -4.62
N GLN A 278 7.90 12.17 -4.22
CA GLN A 278 6.63 12.86 -4.05
C GLN A 278 6.06 12.57 -2.67
N HIS A 279 5.26 13.47 -2.13
CA HIS A 279 4.69 13.28 -0.80
C HIS A 279 3.35 13.99 -0.64
N THR A 280 2.47 13.42 0.18
CA THR A 280 1.20 14.03 0.57
C THR A 280 0.77 13.55 1.95
N GLU A 281 -0.29 14.14 2.49
CA GLU A 281 -0.89 13.66 3.74
C GLU A 281 -1.30 12.19 3.61
N PRO A 282 -1.03 11.35 4.64
CA PRO A 282 -1.31 9.91 4.59
C PRO A 282 -2.80 9.61 4.41
N GLN A 283 -3.66 10.50 4.87
CA GLN A 283 -5.10 10.44 4.76
C GLN A 283 -5.67 11.86 4.74
N LYS A 284 -5.88 12.39 3.55
CA LYS A 284 -6.47 13.70 3.39
C LYS A 284 -7.99 13.61 3.53
N LYS A 285 -8.58 14.50 4.30
CA LYS A 285 -10.03 14.66 4.42
C LYS A 285 -10.46 15.93 3.73
N ILE A 286 -11.44 15.82 2.85
CA ILE A 286 -12.05 16.98 2.19
C ILE A 286 -13.46 17.14 2.72
N ARG A 287 -13.84 18.41 2.99
CA ARG A 287 -15.21 18.79 3.29
C ARG A 287 -15.81 19.49 2.07
N TYR A 288 -16.88 18.94 1.53
CA TYR A 288 -17.64 19.65 0.51
C TYR A 288 -18.31 20.91 1.07
N ARG A 289 -18.16 22.02 0.34
CA ARG A 289 -18.71 23.32 0.78
C ARG A 289 -20.23 23.29 0.81
N ASP A 290 -20.87 22.62 -0.15
CA ASP A 290 -22.32 22.65 -0.34
C ASP A 290 -23.07 21.70 0.59
N SER A 291 -22.57 20.50 0.84
CA SER A 291 -23.21 19.49 1.71
C SER A 291 -22.66 19.46 3.13
N GLY A 292 -21.47 19.99 3.37
CA GLY A 292 -20.75 19.87 4.63
C GLY A 292 -20.22 18.44 4.92
N GLU A 293 -20.47 17.50 4.03
CA GLU A 293 -19.97 16.13 4.17
C GLU A 293 -18.45 16.08 4.12
N VAL A 294 -17.90 15.19 4.97
CA VAL A 294 -16.46 14.94 5.05
C VAL A 294 -16.18 13.56 4.51
N PHE A 295 -15.37 13.47 3.47
CA PHE A 295 -14.89 12.18 2.98
C PHE A 295 -13.38 12.15 2.91
N THR A 296 -12.88 10.94 2.85
CA THR A 296 -11.47 10.69 2.63
C THR A 296 -11.17 10.88 1.16
N ASP A 297 -10.30 11.85 0.88
CA ASP A 297 -9.77 12.05 -0.46
C ASP A 297 -8.86 10.87 -0.81
N ARG A 298 -9.20 10.20 -1.90
CA ARG A 298 -8.40 9.13 -2.48
C ARG A 298 -8.06 9.52 -3.89
N TRP A 299 -6.80 9.70 -4.14
CA TRP A 299 -6.33 9.91 -5.50
C TRP A 299 -6.37 8.57 -6.24
N PRO A 300 -7.12 8.44 -7.35
CA PRO A 300 -7.19 7.17 -8.08
C PRO A 300 -5.84 6.71 -8.62
N ASN A 301 -4.89 7.62 -8.73
CA ASN A 301 -3.54 7.40 -9.21
C ASN A 301 -2.48 7.10 -8.12
N ILE A 302 -2.85 7.08 -6.85
CA ILE A 302 -1.92 6.68 -5.78
C ILE A 302 -2.42 5.37 -5.16
N GLY A 303 -1.75 4.29 -5.50
CA GLY A 303 -2.01 2.94 -5.01
C GLY A 303 -0.88 2.42 -4.14
N ALA A 304 -0.67 1.12 -4.18
CA ALA A 304 0.41 0.45 -3.47
C ALA A 304 0.80 -0.88 -4.12
N ARG A 305 2.01 -1.32 -3.85
CA ARG A 305 2.46 -2.71 -3.91
C ARG A 305 3.02 -3.11 -2.57
N CYS A 306 2.95 -4.39 -2.20
CA CYS A 306 3.47 -4.85 -0.94
C CYS A 306 4.90 -5.39 -1.10
N ALA A 307 5.66 -5.37 0.00
CA ALA A 307 6.97 -6.01 0.10
C ALA A 307 6.96 -7.07 1.21
N VAL A 308 7.73 -8.12 1.06
CA VAL A 308 8.04 -9.08 2.11
C VAL A 308 9.45 -8.78 2.64
N GLN A 309 9.51 -8.42 3.92
CA GLN A 309 10.75 -8.01 4.60
C GLN A 309 11.57 -9.24 5.03
N SER A 310 11.92 -10.09 4.07
CA SER A 310 12.66 -11.34 4.29
C SER A 310 13.82 -11.44 3.32
N GLY A 311 14.98 -11.84 3.84
CA GLY A 311 16.17 -12.11 3.04
C GLY A 311 16.14 -13.48 2.32
N ARG A 312 15.01 -14.19 2.31
CA ARG A 312 14.83 -15.47 1.61
C ARG A 312 13.94 -15.26 0.39
N ALA A 313 14.31 -15.89 -0.72
CA ALA A 313 13.39 -16.07 -1.83
C ALA A 313 12.21 -16.93 -1.34
N GLU A 314 11.00 -16.41 -1.49
CA GLU A 314 9.79 -17.17 -1.19
C GLU A 314 9.54 -18.13 -2.35
N SER A 315 9.51 -19.42 -2.07
CA SER A 315 9.11 -20.41 -3.07
C SER A 315 7.59 -20.35 -3.28
N PRO A 316 7.12 -20.42 -4.51
CA PRO A 316 5.69 -20.43 -4.83
C PRO A 316 4.97 -21.65 -4.27
#